data_55b2c392ebfbc29c228c1e84a1937a0f
#
_entry.id   55b2c392ebfbc29c228c1e84a1937a0f
#
_cell.length_a   1.000
_cell.length_b   1.000
_cell.length_c   1.000
_cell.angle_alpha   90.00
_cell.angle_beta   90.00
_cell.angle_gamma   90.00
#
_symmetry.space_group_name_H-M   'P 1'
#
loop_
_entity.id
_entity.type
_entity.pdbx_description
1 polymer ?
#
loop_
_entity_poly.entity_id
_entity_poly.type
_entity_poly.pdbx_seq_one_letter_code
_entity_poly.pdbx_strand_id
1 'polypeptide(L)'
;MTTHSFDESIALTRRADGSFTGNTHPAYANMVGPYGGTTAAQALNAVMQHPDLLGEPLSLTVNFCAGVADGAFVLNAKPARTNRSTQHWTIEMLQNGEVVTTASAVTAVRRETWADDEISMPTVPAPADVPAQTGHAPMAFIQQYDMRPIVGGMPLEWDGSLHSSLTQLWLRDQQPRPLDYA
;
A
#
# COMPACT_ATOMS: atom_id res chain seq x y z
N MET A 1 -8.40 -1.17 -23.39
CA MET A 1 -7.68 -1.85 -22.29
C MET A 1 -8.37 -1.42 -21.02
N THR A 2 -8.81 -2.34 -20.18
CA THR A 2 -9.33 -2.00 -18.85
C THR A 2 -8.15 -1.63 -17.98
N THR A 3 -8.23 -0.48 -17.30
CA THR A 3 -7.23 -0.05 -16.33
C THR A 3 -7.23 -1.03 -15.14
N HIS A 4 -6.08 -1.28 -14.53
CA HIS A 4 -5.99 -2.15 -13.36
C HIS A 4 -6.69 -1.50 -12.16
N SER A 5 -7.45 -2.27 -11.37
CA SER A 5 -8.20 -1.73 -10.23
C SER A 5 -7.31 -1.01 -9.20
N PHE A 6 -6.06 -1.45 -9.03
CA PHE A 6 -5.09 -0.78 -8.17
C PHE A 6 -4.73 0.60 -8.71
N ASP A 7 -4.44 0.72 -10.02
CA ASP A 7 -4.09 2.00 -10.64
C ASP A 7 -5.24 2.99 -10.53
N GLU A 8 -6.49 2.51 -10.67
CA GLU A 8 -7.69 3.33 -10.43
C GLU A 8 -7.81 3.76 -8.97
N SER A 9 -7.51 2.86 -8.03
CA SER A 9 -7.62 3.13 -6.60
C SER A 9 -6.62 4.14 -6.08
N ILE A 10 -5.44 4.24 -6.69
CA ILE A 10 -4.39 5.19 -6.30
C ILE A 10 -4.36 6.45 -7.16
N ALA A 11 -5.28 6.58 -8.13
CA ALA A 11 -5.32 7.73 -9.01
C ALA A 11 -5.56 9.04 -8.23
N LEU A 12 -4.73 10.04 -8.50
CA LEU A 12 -4.79 11.34 -7.87
C LEU A 12 -4.87 12.46 -8.92
N THR A 13 -5.58 13.52 -8.59
CA THR A 13 -5.64 14.74 -9.40
C THR A 13 -5.00 15.89 -8.63
N ARG A 14 -3.96 16.49 -9.20
CA ARG A 14 -3.29 17.66 -8.60
C ARG A 14 -4.15 18.90 -8.74
N ARG A 15 -4.28 19.66 -7.66
CA ARG A 15 -5.03 20.92 -7.58
C ARG A 15 -4.11 22.11 -7.79
N ALA A 16 -4.72 23.29 -8.05
CA ALA A 16 -3.99 24.54 -8.24
C ALA A 16 -3.21 24.99 -6.98
N ASP A 17 -3.65 24.61 -5.79
CA ASP A 17 -3.00 24.89 -4.50
C ASP A 17 -1.82 23.93 -4.19
N GLY A 18 -1.54 22.97 -5.10
CA GLY A 18 -0.48 21.99 -4.95
C GLY A 18 -0.89 20.72 -4.20
N SER A 19 -2.06 20.69 -3.57
CA SER A 19 -2.62 19.47 -2.98
C SER A 19 -3.10 18.49 -4.05
N PHE A 20 -3.47 17.28 -3.64
CA PHE A 20 -4.05 16.25 -4.50
C PHE A 20 -5.44 15.88 -4.01
N THR A 21 -6.33 15.51 -4.91
CA THR A 21 -7.60 14.86 -4.57
C THR A 21 -7.60 13.44 -5.12
N GLY A 22 -8.21 12.54 -4.36
CA GLY A 22 -8.48 11.16 -4.74
C GLY A 22 -9.80 10.69 -4.16
N ASN A 23 -10.13 9.45 -4.42
CA ASN A 23 -11.31 8.78 -3.87
C ASN A 23 -10.93 7.40 -3.34
N THR A 24 -11.68 6.92 -2.34
CA THR A 24 -11.66 5.50 -2.00
C THR A 24 -12.21 4.67 -3.15
N HIS A 25 -11.80 3.41 -3.24
CA HIS A 25 -12.20 2.54 -4.34
C HIS A 25 -12.89 1.28 -3.80
N PRO A 26 -14.09 0.92 -4.30
CA PRO A 26 -14.87 -0.20 -3.74
C PRO A 26 -14.17 -1.55 -3.86
N ALA A 27 -13.31 -1.78 -4.87
CA ALA A 27 -12.52 -3.00 -4.99
C ALA A 27 -11.53 -3.20 -3.84
N TYR A 28 -11.17 -2.13 -3.13
CA TYR A 28 -10.27 -2.16 -1.98
C TYR A 28 -10.99 -1.77 -0.68
N ALA A 29 -12.31 -1.96 -0.62
CA ALA A 29 -13.05 -1.81 0.63
C ALA A 29 -12.66 -2.90 1.65
N ASN A 30 -12.58 -2.50 2.92
CA ASN A 30 -12.36 -3.35 4.08
C ASN A 30 -13.65 -3.35 4.93
N MET A 31 -13.61 -3.94 6.13
CA MET A 31 -14.74 -3.97 7.07
C MET A 31 -15.16 -2.55 7.51
N VAL A 32 -14.20 -1.66 7.67
CA VAL A 32 -14.41 -0.26 8.01
C VAL A 32 -13.53 0.58 7.10
N GLY A 33 -14.14 1.23 6.10
CA GLY A 33 -13.43 2.07 5.14
C GLY A 33 -12.50 1.30 4.18
N PRO A 34 -11.53 1.97 3.53
CA PRO A 34 -10.63 1.36 2.58
C PRO A 34 -9.56 0.49 3.25
N TYR A 35 -8.99 -0.43 2.49
CA TYR A 35 -7.80 -1.16 2.91
C TYR A 35 -6.62 -0.20 3.14
N GLY A 36 -5.96 -0.33 4.30
CA GLY A 36 -4.87 0.57 4.69
C GLY A 36 -3.69 0.57 3.73
N GLY A 37 -3.46 -0.53 3.00
CA GLY A 37 -2.42 -0.59 1.98
C GLY A 37 -2.68 0.37 0.81
N THR A 38 -3.93 0.51 0.35
CA THR A 38 -4.26 1.51 -0.69
C THR A 38 -4.16 2.94 -0.17
N THR A 39 -4.54 3.19 1.08
CA THR A 39 -4.33 4.50 1.71
C THR A 39 -2.85 4.86 1.79
N ALA A 40 -1.99 3.89 2.14
CA ALA A 40 -0.54 4.07 2.15
C ALA A 40 0.02 4.33 0.74
N ALA A 41 -0.46 3.58 -0.26
CA ALA A 41 -0.06 3.77 -1.65
C ALA A 41 -0.50 5.14 -2.20
N GLN A 42 -1.71 5.60 -1.86
CA GLN A 42 -2.18 6.94 -2.22
C GLN A 42 -1.30 8.05 -1.60
N ALA A 43 -0.90 7.89 -0.33
CA ALA A 43 0.01 8.83 0.32
C ALA A 43 1.38 8.87 -0.37
N LEU A 44 1.93 7.70 -0.73
CA LEU A 44 3.19 7.62 -1.49
C LEU A 44 3.03 8.19 -2.90
N ASN A 45 1.92 7.90 -3.57
CA ASN A 45 1.67 8.38 -4.94
C ASN A 45 1.58 9.91 -5.01
N ALA A 46 1.09 10.58 -3.95
CA ALA A 46 1.14 12.04 -3.87
C ALA A 46 2.59 12.59 -3.85
N VAL A 47 3.52 11.87 -3.22
CA VAL A 47 4.95 12.18 -3.25
C VAL A 47 5.52 11.92 -4.65
N MET A 48 5.18 10.76 -5.26
CA MET A 48 5.69 10.36 -6.58
C MET A 48 5.25 11.30 -7.70
N GLN A 49 4.06 11.92 -7.57
CA GLN A 49 3.55 12.91 -8.52
C GLN A 49 3.94 14.36 -8.17
N HIS A 50 4.68 14.56 -7.08
CA HIS A 50 5.05 15.92 -6.68
C HIS A 50 6.13 16.49 -7.62
N PRO A 51 6.00 17.75 -8.09
CA PRO A 51 6.95 18.35 -9.06
C PRO A 51 8.37 18.49 -8.52
N ASP A 52 8.53 18.59 -7.20
CA ASP A 52 9.82 18.73 -6.53
C ASP A 52 10.43 17.37 -6.12
N LEU A 53 9.88 16.24 -6.58
CA LEU A 53 10.39 14.93 -6.24
C LEU A 53 11.87 14.76 -6.59
N LEU A 54 12.66 14.32 -5.62
CA LEU A 54 14.05 13.93 -5.79
C LEU A 54 14.21 12.41 -5.57
N GLY A 55 14.56 11.69 -6.63
CA GLY A 55 14.90 10.26 -6.56
C GLY A 55 13.69 9.34 -6.39
N GLU A 56 13.91 8.20 -5.77
CA GLU A 56 12.96 7.10 -5.61
C GLU A 56 12.68 6.82 -4.12
N PRO A 57 11.54 6.21 -3.78
CA PRO A 57 11.20 5.89 -2.40
C PRO A 57 12.22 4.98 -1.72
N LEU A 58 12.53 5.27 -0.47
CA LEU A 58 13.34 4.44 0.43
C LEU A 58 12.53 3.92 1.61
N SER A 59 11.68 4.77 2.18
CA SER A 59 10.85 4.41 3.33
C SER A 59 9.54 5.17 3.30
N LEU A 60 8.53 4.54 3.90
CA LEU A 60 7.23 5.13 4.15
C LEU A 60 6.77 4.68 5.54
N THR A 61 6.34 5.63 6.37
CA THR A 61 5.68 5.36 7.65
C THR A 61 4.32 6.02 7.63
N VAL A 62 3.27 5.26 7.94
CA VAL A 62 1.88 5.74 7.90
C VAL A 62 1.25 5.58 9.28
N ASN A 63 0.58 6.63 9.75
CA ASN A 63 -0.21 6.62 10.97
C ASN A 63 -1.67 6.82 10.61
N PHE A 64 -2.49 5.81 10.89
CA PHE A 64 -3.93 5.86 10.72
C PHE A 64 -4.55 6.54 11.94
N CYS A 65 -4.85 7.84 11.84
CA CYS A 65 -5.31 8.65 12.96
C CYS A 65 -6.80 8.46 13.24
N ALA A 66 -7.58 8.22 12.18
CA ALA A 66 -9.02 7.99 12.24
C ALA A 66 -9.47 7.05 11.11
N GLY A 67 -10.69 6.54 11.19
CA GLY A 67 -11.29 5.79 10.09
C GLY A 67 -11.48 6.68 8.85
N VAL A 68 -11.05 6.17 7.70
CA VAL A 68 -11.30 6.82 6.40
C VAL A 68 -12.67 6.37 5.91
N ALA A 69 -13.59 7.31 5.70
CA ALA A 69 -14.90 7.02 5.14
C ALA A 69 -14.83 6.83 3.62
N ASP A 70 -15.83 6.16 3.04
CA ASP A 70 -15.95 6.07 1.59
C ASP A 70 -16.15 7.45 0.96
N GLY A 71 -15.45 7.70 -0.15
CA GLY A 71 -15.58 8.93 -0.92
C GLY A 71 -14.27 9.69 -1.11
N ALA A 72 -14.41 11.00 -1.35
CA ALA A 72 -13.29 11.86 -1.68
C ALA A 72 -12.43 12.22 -0.46
N PHE A 73 -11.15 12.42 -0.72
CA PHE A 73 -10.18 12.94 0.25
C PHE A 73 -9.24 13.96 -0.42
N VAL A 74 -8.51 14.69 0.41
CA VAL A 74 -7.43 15.58 -0.01
C VAL A 74 -6.12 15.07 0.59
N LEU A 75 -5.04 15.06 -0.21
CA LEU A 75 -3.68 14.76 0.23
C LEU A 75 -2.80 16.00 0.10
N ASN A 76 -2.13 16.35 1.19
CA ASN A 76 -1.06 17.34 1.22
C ASN A 76 0.28 16.62 1.37
N ALA A 77 1.09 16.60 0.33
CA ALA A 77 2.47 16.12 0.39
C ALA A 77 3.41 17.31 0.32
N LYS A 78 4.34 17.43 1.26
CA LYS A 78 5.28 18.55 1.32
C LYS A 78 6.70 18.04 1.58
N PRO A 79 7.70 18.51 0.81
CA PRO A 79 9.09 18.25 1.16
C PRO A 79 9.43 19.02 2.44
N ALA A 80 9.68 18.28 3.53
CA ALA A 80 10.12 18.84 4.80
C ALA A 80 11.59 19.30 4.73
N ARG A 81 12.41 18.51 3.98
CA ARG A 81 13.81 18.86 3.72
C ARG A 81 14.30 18.15 2.47
N THR A 82 14.98 18.90 1.61
CA THR A 82 15.72 18.38 0.46
C THR A 82 17.22 18.56 0.71
N ASN A 83 17.96 17.46 0.68
CA ASN A 83 19.41 17.40 0.73
C ASN A 83 19.96 17.09 -0.67
N ARG A 84 21.28 16.94 -0.78
CA ARG A 84 21.94 16.64 -2.08
C ARG A 84 21.43 15.35 -2.74
N SER A 85 21.12 14.30 -1.94
CA SER A 85 20.76 12.98 -2.45
C SER A 85 19.57 12.33 -1.74
N THR A 86 19.00 12.97 -0.74
CA THR A 86 17.85 12.50 0.03
C THR A 86 16.83 13.60 0.19
N GLN A 87 15.58 13.24 0.23
CA GLN A 87 14.48 14.17 0.47
C GLN A 87 13.50 13.55 1.48
N HIS A 88 13.10 14.35 2.46
CA HIS A 88 12.19 13.96 3.52
C HIS A 88 10.85 14.62 3.31
N TRP A 89 9.78 13.86 3.46
CA TRP A 89 8.40 14.27 3.18
C TRP A 89 7.51 14.15 4.41
N THR A 90 6.59 15.08 4.52
CA THR A 90 5.41 14.97 5.40
C THR A 90 4.15 14.92 4.53
N ILE A 91 3.24 14.02 4.88
CA ILE A 91 2.01 13.79 4.13
C ILE A 91 0.83 13.80 5.12
N GLU A 92 -0.26 14.44 4.74
CA GLU A 92 -1.52 14.44 5.47
C GLU A 92 -2.66 14.10 4.51
N MET A 93 -3.52 13.16 4.90
CA MET A 93 -4.80 12.90 4.24
C MET A 93 -5.92 13.50 5.07
N LEU A 94 -6.77 14.28 4.41
CA LEU A 94 -7.90 14.96 5.04
C LEU A 94 -9.21 14.48 4.42
N GLN A 95 -10.20 14.27 5.27
CA GLN A 95 -11.62 14.14 4.88
C GLN A 95 -12.45 15.14 5.70
N ASN A 96 -13.37 15.82 5.05
CA ASN A 96 -14.24 16.82 5.69
C ASN A 96 -13.48 17.88 6.50
N GLY A 97 -12.25 18.19 6.11
CA GLY A 97 -11.39 19.17 6.81
C GLY A 97 -10.60 18.60 7.99
N GLU A 98 -10.83 17.34 8.37
CA GLU A 98 -10.13 16.66 9.47
C GLU A 98 -9.03 15.75 8.96
N VAL A 99 -7.89 15.71 9.66
CA VAL A 99 -6.78 14.79 9.33
C VAL A 99 -7.14 13.37 9.76
N VAL A 100 -7.24 12.46 8.79
CA VAL A 100 -7.55 11.04 9.02
C VAL A 100 -6.32 10.16 8.94
N THR A 101 -5.27 10.57 8.23
CA THR A 101 -4.01 9.83 8.12
C THR A 101 -2.85 10.80 8.03
N THR A 102 -1.75 10.51 8.72
CA THR A 102 -0.48 11.20 8.53
C THR A 102 0.58 10.20 8.05
N ALA A 103 1.53 10.68 7.26
CA ALA A 103 2.65 9.84 6.84
C ALA A 103 3.94 10.65 6.74
N SER A 104 5.06 9.94 6.81
CA SER A 104 6.37 10.45 6.44
C SER A 104 7.01 9.51 5.43
N ALA A 105 7.70 10.08 4.44
CA ALA A 105 8.46 9.32 3.46
C ALA A 105 9.88 9.87 3.32
N VAL A 106 10.79 9.01 2.89
CA VAL A 106 12.12 9.40 2.44
C VAL A 106 12.30 8.93 1.02
N THR A 107 12.75 9.83 0.15
CA THR A 107 13.16 9.50 -1.22
C THR A 107 14.64 9.81 -1.40
N ALA A 108 15.31 9.09 -2.32
CA ALA A 108 16.73 9.32 -2.58
C ALA A 108 17.13 8.99 -4.01
N VAL A 109 18.18 9.65 -4.47
CA VAL A 109 18.84 9.30 -5.72
C VAL A 109 19.52 7.92 -5.56
N ARG A 110 19.16 6.97 -6.42
CA ARG A 110 19.80 5.65 -6.47
C ARG A 110 21.23 5.77 -6.97
N ARG A 111 22.11 5.00 -6.38
CA ARG A 111 23.52 4.91 -6.75
C ARG A 111 24.07 3.54 -6.38
N GLU A 112 25.09 3.11 -7.08
CA GLU A 112 25.84 1.92 -6.69
C GLU A 112 26.48 2.13 -5.32
N THR A 113 26.32 1.16 -4.44
CA THR A 113 26.88 1.14 -3.10
C THR A 113 27.11 -0.29 -2.68
N TRP A 114 27.86 -0.47 -1.61
CA TRP A 114 27.99 -1.77 -0.95
C TRP A 114 26.61 -2.30 -0.53
N ALA A 115 26.41 -3.60 -0.75
CA ALA A 115 25.21 -4.32 -0.34
C ALA A 115 25.60 -5.69 0.22
N ASP A 116 24.87 -6.15 1.23
CA ASP A 116 24.99 -7.47 1.83
C ASP A 116 23.61 -7.96 2.26
N ASP A 117 23.34 -9.24 2.08
CA ASP A 117 22.11 -9.92 2.47
C ASP A 117 22.43 -10.98 3.52
N GLU A 118 22.16 -10.67 4.79
CA GLU A 118 22.35 -11.62 5.90
C GLU A 118 21.21 -12.64 6.00
N ILE A 119 20.04 -12.34 5.41
CA ILE A 119 18.85 -13.17 5.50
C ILE A 119 18.56 -13.82 4.16
N SER A 120 18.46 -15.16 4.17
CA SER A 120 18.00 -15.91 3.00
C SER A 120 16.50 -16.16 3.06
N MET A 121 15.89 -16.26 1.88
CA MET A 121 14.49 -16.65 1.78
C MET A 121 14.30 -18.05 2.39
N PRO A 122 13.25 -18.27 3.20
CA PRO A 122 12.92 -19.60 3.72
C PRO A 122 12.72 -20.61 2.58
N THR A 123 13.13 -21.87 2.82
CA THR A 123 12.83 -22.96 1.90
C THR A 123 11.34 -23.29 1.95
N VAL A 124 10.63 -23.01 0.89
CA VAL A 124 9.18 -23.22 0.77
C VAL A 124 8.85 -23.82 -0.60
N PRO A 125 7.69 -24.53 -0.74
CA PRO A 125 7.23 -25.02 -2.04
C PRO A 125 7.07 -23.88 -3.06
N ALA A 126 7.24 -24.19 -4.35
CA ALA A 126 7.01 -23.19 -5.40
C ALA A 126 5.55 -22.73 -5.43
N PRO A 127 5.24 -21.49 -5.86
CA PRO A 127 3.87 -20.98 -5.89
C PRO A 127 2.89 -21.87 -6.67
N ALA A 128 3.37 -22.54 -7.73
CA ALA A 128 2.55 -23.45 -8.54
C ALA A 128 2.13 -24.72 -7.79
N ASP A 129 2.90 -25.12 -6.77
CA ASP A 129 2.68 -26.34 -5.99
C ASP A 129 1.81 -26.06 -4.73
N VAL A 130 1.50 -24.79 -4.45
CA VAL A 130 0.67 -24.40 -3.30
C VAL A 130 -0.74 -24.04 -3.79
N PRO A 131 -1.79 -24.70 -3.29
CA PRO A 131 -3.16 -24.35 -3.66
C PRO A 131 -3.49 -22.90 -3.34
N ALA A 132 -4.20 -22.23 -4.26
CA ALA A 132 -4.75 -20.91 -3.96
C ALA A 132 -5.79 -21.01 -2.84
N GLN A 133 -5.83 -20.01 -1.98
CA GLN A 133 -6.87 -19.90 -0.98
C GLN A 133 -8.22 -19.68 -1.69
N THR A 134 -9.16 -20.60 -1.47
CA THR A 134 -10.52 -20.52 -2.00
C THR A 134 -11.47 -20.13 -0.88
N GLY A 135 -12.49 -19.35 -1.19
CA GLY A 135 -13.52 -18.96 -0.25
C GLY A 135 -13.90 -17.49 -0.41
N HIS A 136 -15.08 -17.15 0.07
CA HIS A 136 -15.57 -15.75 0.06
C HIS A 136 -15.03 -15.03 1.29
N ALA A 137 -13.96 -14.26 1.12
CA ALA A 137 -13.59 -13.30 2.14
C ALA A 137 -14.62 -12.16 2.15
N PRO A 138 -15.09 -11.71 3.32
CA PRO A 138 -16.08 -10.65 3.42
C PRO A 138 -15.55 -9.28 2.98
N MET A 139 -14.23 -9.12 2.87
CA MET A 139 -13.58 -7.87 2.50
C MET A 139 -13.20 -7.88 1.00
N ALA A 140 -13.61 -6.85 0.27
CA ALA A 140 -13.39 -6.77 -1.17
C ALA A 140 -11.90 -6.74 -1.56
N PHE A 141 -11.05 -6.11 -0.75
CA PHE A 141 -9.61 -6.02 -1.06
C PHE A 141 -8.93 -7.38 -1.16
N ILE A 142 -9.36 -8.39 -0.37
CA ILE A 142 -8.77 -9.73 -0.40
C ILE A 142 -8.96 -10.39 -1.78
N GLN A 143 -10.07 -10.08 -2.46
CA GLN A 143 -10.37 -10.60 -3.80
C GLN A 143 -9.45 -10.05 -4.89
N GLN A 144 -8.69 -8.99 -4.58
CA GLN A 144 -7.71 -8.42 -5.51
C GLN A 144 -6.39 -9.21 -5.55
N TYR A 145 -6.23 -10.23 -4.68
CA TYR A 145 -4.99 -10.99 -4.55
C TYR A 145 -5.18 -12.48 -4.79
N ASP A 146 -4.22 -13.11 -5.48
CA ASP A 146 -4.01 -14.57 -5.47
C ASP A 146 -3.12 -14.89 -4.26
N MET A 147 -3.74 -15.46 -3.22
CA MET A 147 -3.11 -15.80 -1.95
C MET A 147 -2.94 -17.32 -1.86
N ARG A 148 -1.74 -17.79 -1.56
CA ARG A 148 -1.41 -19.22 -1.45
C ARG A 148 -0.72 -19.51 -0.12
N PRO A 149 -1.48 -19.82 0.93
CA PRO A 149 -0.94 -20.06 2.26
C PRO A 149 -0.09 -21.34 2.29
N ILE A 150 1.10 -21.25 2.91
CA ILE A 150 2.02 -22.36 3.16
C ILE A 150 1.90 -22.78 4.63
N VAL A 151 1.90 -21.78 5.54
CA VAL A 151 1.73 -21.97 6.98
C VAL A 151 0.78 -20.90 7.49
N GLY A 152 -0.10 -21.25 8.42
CA GLY A 152 -0.97 -20.30 9.11
C GLY A 152 -1.96 -19.60 8.17
N GLY A 153 -2.69 -20.36 7.34
CA GLY A 153 -3.76 -19.82 6.50
C GLY A 153 -4.79 -19.07 7.34
N MET A 154 -5.41 -18.05 6.76
CA MET A 154 -6.45 -17.28 7.43
C MET A 154 -7.70 -18.17 7.61
N PRO A 155 -8.08 -18.57 8.83
CA PRO A 155 -9.32 -19.29 9.03
C PRO A 155 -10.49 -18.35 8.75
N LEU A 156 -11.45 -18.80 7.95
CA LEU A 156 -12.69 -18.04 7.68
C LEU A 156 -13.61 -18.03 8.91
N GLU A 157 -13.48 -19.05 9.76
CA GLU A 157 -14.18 -19.18 11.03
C GLU A 157 -13.19 -19.62 12.11
N TRP A 158 -13.31 -19.05 13.29
CA TRP A 158 -12.50 -19.45 14.42
C TRP A 158 -13.14 -20.67 15.10
N ASP A 159 -12.40 -21.76 15.17
CA ASP A 159 -12.83 -23.04 15.77
C ASP A 159 -12.59 -23.15 17.29
N GLY A 160 -12.10 -22.06 17.92
CA GLY A 160 -11.76 -22.02 19.35
C GLY A 160 -10.38 -22.56 19.68
N SER A 161 -9.61 -23.04 18.70
CA SER A 161 -8.26 -23.56 18.94
C SER A 161 -7.19 -22.47 18.93
N LEU A 162 -6.04 -22.78 19.58
CA LEU A 162 -4.85 -21.94 19.52
C LEU A 162 -4.01 -22.33 18.30
N HIS A 163 -3.74 -21.37 17.45
CA HIS A 163 -2.87 -21.54 16.28
C HIS A 163 -1.54 -20.80 16.47
N SER A 164 -0.52 -21.22 15.71
CA SER A 164 0.73 -20.47 15.61
C SER A 164 0.47 -19.09 14.99
N SER A 165 1.19 -18.07 15.49
CA SER A 165 1.19 -16.74 14.90
C SER A 165 2.03 -16.66 13.61
N LEU A 166 2.78 -17.73 13.27
CA LEU A 166 3.55 -17.77 12.03
C LEU A 166 2.62 -17.87 10.83
N THR A 167 2.74 -16.93 9.92
CA THR A 167 2.06 -16.95 8.62
C THR A 167 3.10 -16.85 7.51
N GLN A 168 3.04 -17.79 6.55
CA GLN A 168 3.83 -17.78 5.33
C GLN A 168 2.88 -18.01 4.16
N LEU A 169 2.95 -17.17 3.18
CA LEU A 169 2.13 -17.27 1.98
C LEU A 169 2.83 -16.68 0.76
N TRP A 170 2.49 -17.18 -0.42
CA TRP A 170 2.71 -16.48 -1.67
C TRP A 170 1.56 -15.51 -1.92
N LEU A 171 1.90 -14.32 -2.34
CA LEU A 171 0.92 -13.25 -2.63
C LEU A 171 1.30 -12.57 -3.94
N ARG A 172 0.31 -12.34 -4.79
CA ARG A 172 0.41 -11.48 -5.97
C ARG A 172 -0.95 -10.86 -6.28
N ASP A 173 -0.97 -9.86 -7.13
CA ASP A 173 -2.23 -9.36 -7.68
C ASP A 173 -2.97 -10.47 -8.43
N GLN A 174 -4.30 -10.52 -8.28
CA GLN A 174 -5.16 -11.44 -9.02
C GLN A 174 -5.07 -11.16 -10.53
N GLN A 175 -5.05 -9.89 -10.91
CA GLN A 175 -4.73 -9.46 -12.27
C GLN A 175 -3.26 -9.01 -12.29
N PRO A 176 -2.41 -9.63 -13.13
CA PRO A 176 -1.00 -9.25 -13.19
C PRO A 176 -0.82 -7.80 -13.64
N ARG A 177 0.04 -7.07 -12.94
CA ARG A 177 0.56 -5.75 -13.33
C ARG A 177 2.07 -5.68 -13.10
N PRO A 178 2.80 -4.80 -13.81
CA PRO A 178 4.19 -4.52 -13.45
C PRO A 178 4.26 -3.98 -12.02
N LEU A 179 5.27 -4.42 -11.27
CA LEU A 179 5.56 -3.87 -9.94
C LEU A 179 6.35 -2.57 -10.10
N ASP A 180 5.88 -1.54 -9.42
CA ASP A 180 6.52 -0.23 -9.32
C ASP A 180 6.45 0.28 -7.87
N TYR A 181 6.74 1.56 -7.63
CA TYR A 181 6.74 2.14 -6.28
C TYR A 181 5.39 2.74 -5.85
N ALA A 182 4.39 2.71 -6.72
CA ALA A 182 3.06 3.23 -6.39
C ALA A 182 2.14 2.14 -5.87
#